data_7f4ced58d7b66538085d7e929a9e561e
#
_entry.id   7f4ced58d7b66538085d7e929a9e561e
#
_cell.length_a   1.000
_cell.length_b   1.000
_cell.length_c   1.000
_cell.angle_alpha   90.00
_cell.angle_beta   90.00
_cell.angle_gamma   90.00
#
_symmetry.space_group_name_H-M   'P 1'
#
loop_
_entity.id
_entity.type
_entity.pdbx_description
1 polymer ?
#
loop_
_entity_poly.entity_id
_entity_poly.type
_entity_poly.pdbx_seq_one_letter_code
_entity_poly.pdbx_strand_id
1 'polypeptide(L)'
;MKKEDKICVARYSKKLDLIASSGQSFFRFETPEEQKKNIERAKKDVKYCVERYFPHYATAECADFQIYWANKVLKDKGFTGFAKWGRGLAKSVWNNVIIPFWVWLNEGDNYFVLISVSEKRAVRLLEDIRAEFEANPQIIADFGEQKNLGSWDESLWVTKGGFIGQALGFGQSCRGLRVGAKRPKQYNIDDIETKQTIKNEKRQDEMVEYVEEELLPSMDGEAERMTISNNWFAPKMFVRTLSAKHPDWFVHEVKAYDKVTYVATWTTKYKPGYYERKEKKMGTTAAHAEYNHEPKLKGGKHFKAEYIQWKKPPRINNYKVIAAHWDIAYAGNSTSDYNAVRMWGLKDQDFMLIDCFVKQTKMAPAVKWMCDVQKSLPEGVIVLWRAEAQFWNDEVKRTIKEVEDKEGVKLNITLIYEKSKKYDKIIFELESRYQNGRIYYSDKLKSHSDTEVGLQQLYGIEPGYTSKDDAPDADAECIKFLSKHITISTGDSGQYRSGKYNASNNVI
;
A
#
# COMPACT_ATOMS: atom_id res chain seq x y z
N MET A 1 -36.97 6.71 24.23
CA MET A 1 -35.62 6.81 23.62
C MET A 1 -34.90 5.50 23.89
N LYS A 2 -34.45 4.81 22.85
CA LYS A 2 -33.70 3.54 22.97
C LYS A 2 -32.40 3.75 23.73
N LYS A 3 -31.82 2.69 24.35
CA LYS A 3 -30.57 2.77 25.13
C LYS A 3 -29.39 3.32 24.29
N GLU A 4 -29.34 2.94 23.01
CA GLU A 4 -28.33 3.42 22.06
C GLU A 4 -28.47 4.92 21.80
N ASP A 5 -29.66 5.45 21.64
CA ASP A 5 -29.93 6.87 21.41
C ASP A 5 -29.45 7.70 22.61
N LYS A 6 -29.70 7.23 23.85
CA LYS A 6 -29.21 7.89 25.08
C LYS A 6 -27.68 7.98 25.11
N ILE A 7 -26.98 6.92 24.67
CA ILE A 7 -25.53 6.89 24.60
C ILE A 7 -25.01 7.88 23.54
N CYS A 8 -25.68 7.95 22.39
CA CYS A 8 -25.30 8.89 21.31
C CYS A 8 -25.48 10.34 21.77
N VAL A 9 -26.62 10.67 22.37
CA VAL A 9 -26.91 12.00 22.91
C VAL A 9 -25.90 12.41 23.99
N ALA A 10 -25.61 11.51 24.95
CA ALA A 10 -24.65 11.80 26.03
C ALA A 10 -23.22 11.99 25.48
N ARG A 11 -22.83 11.23 24.45
CA ARG A 11 -21.53 11.39 23.79
C ARG A 11 -21.45 12.74 23.08
N TYR A 12 -22.47 13.13 22.33
CA TYR A 12 -22.52 14.39 21.62
C TYR A 12 -22.51 15.58 22.59
N SER A 13 -23.31 15.54 23.66
CA SER A 13 -23.29 16.56 24.72
C SER A 13 -21.90 16.75 25.30
N LYS A 14 -21.19 15.68 25.66
CA LYS A 14 -19.80 15.78 26.14
C LYS A 14 -18.86 16.40 25.12
N LYS A 15 -19.07 16.16 23.82
CA LYS A 15 -18.28 16.80 22.77
C LYS A 15 -18.53 18.30 22.73
N LEU A 16 -19.78 18.73 22.80
CA LEU A 16 -20.14 20.15 22.87
C LEU A 16 -19.51 20.84 24.10
N ASP A 17 -19.60 20.22 25.28
CA ASP A 17 -18.99 20.74 26.51
C ASP A 17 -17.47 20.89 26.38
N LEU A 18 -16.81 19.89 25.75
CA LEU A 18 -15.38 19.95 25.49
C LEU A 18 -15.01 21.11 24.57
N ILE A 19 -15.71 21.27 23.46
CA ILE A 19 -15.47 22.36 22.50
C ILE A 19 -15.74 23.71 23.15
N ALA A 20 -16.84 23.87 23.85
CA ALA A 20 -17.19 25.10 24.55
C ALA A 20 -16.15 25.50 25.60
N SER A 21 -15.53 24.53 26.27
CA SER A 21 -14.52 24.80 27.32
C SER A 21 -13.10 24.95 26.81
N SER A 22 -12.75 24.31 25.67
CA SER A 22 -11.38 24.29 25.12
C SER A 22 -11.18 25.23 23.93
N GLY A 23 -12.24 25.83 23.42
CA GLY A 23 -12.18 26.84 22.36
C GLY A 23 -11.45 28.11 22.81
N GLN A 24 -10.81 28.78 21.86
CA GLN A 24 -10.20 30.07 22.10
C GLN A 24 -11.29 31.10 22.39
N SER A 25 -10.93 32.11 23.15
CA SER A 25 -11.81 33.23 23.51
C SER A 25 -11.16 34.57 23.17
N PHE A 26 -10.48 34.68 22.04
CA PHE A 26 -9.85 35.93 21.55
C PHE A 26 -10.85 37.07 21.47
N PHE A 27 -12.10 36.77 21.12
CA PHE A 27 -13.19 37.74 21.04
C PHE A 27 -13.38 38.56 22.33
N ARG A 28 -12.93 38.05 23.49
CA ARG A 28 -13.04 38.77 24.78
C ARG A 28 -12.08 39.97 24.89
N PHE A 29 -11.08 40.02 24.04
CA PHE A 29 -9.98 40.98 24.10
C PHE A 29 -9.80 41.77 22.80
N GLU A 30 -10.59 41.45 21.77
CA GLU A 30 -10.51 42.05 20.44
C GLU A 30 -11.54 43.19 20.28
N THR A 31 -11.12 44.29 19.68
CA THR A 31 -12.05 45.28 19.13
C THR A 31 -12.71 44.75 17.85
N PRO A 32 -13.84 45.31 17.40
CA PRO A 32 -14.48 44.88 16.14
C PRO A 32 -13.55 45.00 14.92
N GLU A 33 -12.67 46.00 14.87
CA GLU A 33 -11.68 46.18 13.81
C GLU A 33 -10.61 45.08 13.84
N GLU A 34 -10.11 44.74 15.03
CA GLU A 34 -9.14 43.66 15.22
C GLU A 34 -9.75 42.30 14.87
N GLN A 35 -10.99 42.06 15.30
CA GLN A 35 -11.73 40.86 14.98
C GLN A 35 -11.83 40.67 13.45
N LYS A 36 -12.27 41.74 12.73
CA LYS A 36 -12.35 41.71 11.26
C LYS A 36 -11.00 41.43 10.61
N LYS A 37 -9.93 42.10 11.09
CA LYS A 37 -8.55 41.87 10.61
C LYS A 37 -8.10 40.44 10.84
N ASN A 38 -8.43 39.84 11.99
CA ASN A 38 -8.04 38.48 12.35
C ASN A 38 -8.83 37.44 11.58
N ILE A 39 -10.10 37.66 11.25
CA ILE A 39 -10.87 36.85 10.33
C ILE A 39 -10.22 36.86 8.94
N GLU A 40 -9.87 38.03 8.41
CA GLU A 40 -9.19 38.14 7.10
C GLU A 40 -7.79 37.49 7.11
N ARG A 41 -7.08 37.51 8.25
CA ARG A 41 -5.85 36.75 8.42
C ARG A 41 -6.11 35.23 8.37
N ALA A 42 -7.15 34.73 9.07
CA ALA A 42 -7.51 33.33 9.08
C ALA A 42 -7.93 32.78 7.69
N LYS A 43 -8.53 33.64 6.84
CA LYS A 43 -8.80 33.31 5.45
C LYS A 43 -7.53 33.05 4.63
N LYS A 44 -6.48 33.81 4.86
CA LYS A 44 -5.22 33.76 4.10
C LYS A 44 -4.22 32.74 4.64
N ASP A 45 -4.30 32.45 5.93
CA ASP A 45 -3.35 31.60 6.65
C ASP A 45 -4.10 30.47 7.39
N VAL A 46 -4.04 29.27 6.83
CA VAL A 46 -4.70 28.09 7.42
C VAL A 46 -4.12 27.72 8.78
N LYS A 47 -2.81 27.97 9.02
CA LYS A 47 -2.20 27.75 10.33
C LYS A 47 -2.86 28.63 11.38
N TYR A 48 -2.99 29.90 11.08
CA TYR A 48 -3.68 30.84 11.96
C TYR A 48 -5.18 30.51 12.09
N CYS A 49 -5.83 30.04 11.05
CA CYS A 49 -7.20 29.53 11.10
C CYS A 49 -7.33 28.40 12.14
N VAL A 50 -6.40 27.43 12.14
CA VAL A 50 -6.38 26.35 13.15
C VAL A 50 -6.13 26.91 14.55
N GLU A 51 -5.18 27.81 14.72
CA GLU A 51 -4.87 28.45 16.01
C GLU A 51 -6.09 29.22 16.57
N ARG A 52 -6.85 29.91 15.69
CA ARG A 52 -8.00 30.71 16.08
C ARG A 52 -9.23 29.89 16.41
N TYR A 53 -9.58 28.90 15.56
CA TYR A 53 -10.85 28.19 15.68
C TYR A 53 -10.70 26.76 16.23
N PHE A 54 -9.58 26.09 16.01
CA PHE A 54 -9.40 24.67 16.30
C PHE A 54 -8.19 24.32 17.19
N PRO A 55 -7.87 25.11 18.22
CA PRO A 55 -6.68 24.85 19.06
C PRO A 55 -6.74 23.50 19.78
N HIS A 56 -7.92 23.00 20.07
CA HIS A 56 -8.14 21.71 20.72
C HIS A 56 -7.87 20.50 19.82
N TYR A 57 -7.85 20.67 18.49
CA TYR A 57 -7.31 19.66 17.55
C TYR A 57 -5.80 19.79 17.35
N ALA A 58 -5.25 20.98 17.61
CA ALA A 58 -3.83 21.26 17.44
C ALA A 58 -3.01 20.76 18.63
N THR A 59 -2.96 19.42 18.83
CA THR A 59 -2.12 18.79 19.87
C THR A 59 -0.62 18.99 19.64
N ALA A 60 -0.25 19.54 18.50
CA ALA A 60 1.09 19.96 18.10
C ALA A 60 0.95 21.02 16.99
N GLU A 61 2.02 21.74 16.72
CA GLU A 61 2.08 22.74 15.65
C GLU A 61 1.73 22.09 14.31
N CYS A 62 0.98 22.80 13.45
CA CYS A 62 0.66 22.36 12.10
C CYS A 62 1.93 22.09 11.30
N ALA A 63 2.00 20.95 10.66
CA ALA A 63 3.13 20.57 9.82
C ALA A 63 2.99 21.16 8.40
N ASP A 64 4.13 21.43 7.75
CA ASP A 64 4.16 22.02 6.41
C ASP A 64 3.37 21.21 5.38
N PHE A 65 3.38 19.88 5.47
CA PHE A 65 2.63 19.02 4.56
C PHE A 65 1.10 19.19 4.69
N GLN A 66 0.61 19.49 5.88
CA GLN A 66 -0.81 19.76 6.16
C GLN A 66 -1.22 21.11 5.58
N ILE A 67 -0.40 22.13 5.81
CA ILE A 67 -0.60 23.49 5.28
C ILE A 67 -0.55 23.46 3.74
N TYR A 68 0.43 22.79 3.17
CA TYR A 68 0.56 22.62 1.71
C TYR A 68 -0.69 22.00 1.09
N TRP A 69 -1.17 20.89 1.66
CA TRP A 69 -2.37 20.18 1.21
C TRP A 69 -3.61 21.07 1.26
N ALA A 70 -3.86 21.73 2.39
CA ALA A 70 -5.01 22.63 2.55
C ALA A 70 -5.00 23.76 1.53
N ASN A 71 -3.83 24.39 1.31
CA ASN A 71 -3.67 25.44 0.30
C ASN A 71 -3.95 24.95 -1.11
N LYS A 72 -3.54 23.72 -1.46
CA LYS A 72 -3.84 23.11 -2.75
C LYS A 72 -5.35 22.93 -2.93
N VAL A 73 -6.03 22.35 -1.95
CA VAL A 73 -7.48 22.12 -1.99
C VAL A 73 -8.26 23.43 -2.10
N LEU A 74 -7.87 24.48 -1.38
CA LEU A 74 -8.58 25.76 -1.45
C LEU A 74 -8.39 26.46 -2.80
N LYS A 75 -7.14 26.52 -3.30
CA LYS A 75 -6.78 27.28 -4.50
C LYS A 75 -7.35 26.68 -5.79
N ASP A 76 -7.48 25.36 -5.85
CA ASP A 76 -7.99 24.67 -7.00
C ASP A 76 -9.45 24.27 -6.77
N LYS A 77 -10.36 24.93 -7.48
CA LYS A 77 -11.80 24.65 -7.37
C LYS A 77 -12.21 23.30 -7.98
N GLY A 78 -11.43 22.76 -8.94
CA GLY A 78 -11.61 21.43 -9.51
C GLY A 78 -10.72 20.35 -8.86
N PHE A 79 -10.21 20.58 -7.67
CA PHE A 79 -9.24 19.72 -7.01
C PHE A 79 -9.76 18.30 -6.79
N THR A 80 -9.03 17.32 -7.33
CA THR A 80 -9.20 15.90 -6.97
C THR A 80 -7.86 15.31 -6.53
N GLY A 81 -7.83 14.69 -5.34
CA GLY A 81 -6.55 14.17 -4.86
C GLY A 81 -6.63 13.23 -3.67
N PHE A 82 -5.54 12.49 -3.51
CA PHE A 82 -5.35 11.48 -2.48
C PHE A 82 -4.44 12.00 -1.37
N ALA A 83 -4.96 12.11 -0.15
CA ALA A 83 -4.16 12.31 1.06
C ALA A 83 -3.52 10.98 1.49
N LYS A 84 -2.50 10.53 0.76
CA LYS A 84 -1.73 9.31 1.05
C LYS A 84 -0.75 9.61 2.22
N TRP A 85 -1.32 9.83 3.41
CA TRP A 85 -0.55 10.14 4.61
C TRP A 85 -0.49 8.93 5.55
N GLY A 86 0.66 8.69 6.15
CA GLY A 86 0.83 7.64 7.15
C GLY A 86 -0.13 7.78 8.32
N ARG A 87 -0.39 6.69 9.02
CA ARG A 87 -1.27 6.67 10.17
C ARG A 87 -0.79 7.66 11.26
N GLY A 88 -1.72 8.42 11.84
CA GLY A 88 -1.43 9.39 12.90
C GLY A 88 -1.08 10.79 12.41
N LEU A 89 -1.05 11.05 11.11
CA LEU A 89 -0.76 12.36 10.52
C LEU A 89 -2.00 13.27 10.40
N ALA A 90 -3.09 12.94 11.10
CA ALA A 90 -4.32 13.74 11.24
C ALA A 90 -5.14 13.94 9.94
N LYS A 91 -5.09 12.99 8.97
CA LYS A 91 -5.87 13.05 7.72
C LYS A 91 -7.34 13.42 7.94
N SER A 92 -8.04 12.66 8.79
CA SER A 92 -9.48 12.85 9.02
C SER A 92 -9.79 14.23 9.64
N VAL A 93 -8.98 14.73 10.57
CA VAL A 93 -9.16 16.06 11.15
C VAL A 93 -9.05 17.14 10.09
N TRP A 94 -8.01 17.05 9.24
CA TRP A 94 -7.81 18.05 8.19
C TRP A 94 -8.89 17.98 7.12
N ASN A 95 -9.23 16.81 6.62
CA ASN A 95 -10.16 16.69 5.50
C ASN A 95 -11.65 16.70 5.90
N ASN A 96 -11.99 16.38 7.18
CA ASN A 96 -13.38 16.38 7.63
C ASN A 96 -13.78 17.62 8.43
N VAL A 97 -12.80 18.38 8.97
CA VAL A 97 -13.10 19.53 9.85
C VAL A 97 -12.43 20.81 9.33
N ILE A 98 -11.08 20.85 9.29
CA ILE A 98 -10.34 22.08 9.04
C ILE A 98 -10.57 22.59 7.62
N ILE A 99 -10.34 21.75 6.61
CA ILE A 99 -10.44 22.16 5.21
C ILE A 99 -11.89 22.52 4.82
N PRO A 100 -12.94 21.72 5.14
CA PRO A 100 -14.31 22.10 4.82
C PRO A 100 -14.73 23.42 5.47
N PHE A 101 -14.33 23.66 6.74
CA PHE A 101 -14.54 24.93 7.40
C PHE A 101 -13.78 26.07 6.70
N TRP A 102 -12.51 25.86 6.34
CA TRP A 102 -11.69 26.90 5.71
C TRP A 102 -12.17 27.24 4.29
N VAL A 103 -12.69 26.27 3.53
CA VAL A 103 -13.38 26.53 2.26
C VAL A 103 -14.61 27.40 2.49
N TRP A 104 -15.47 27.06 3.46
CA TRP A 104 -16.62 27.87 3.83
C TRP A 104 -16.23 29.29 4.26
N LEU A 105 -15.20 29.43 5.08
CA LEU A 105 -14.69 30.70 5.55
C LEU A 105 -14.26 31.64 4.40
N ASN A 106 -13.68 31.06 3.34
CA ASN A 106 -13.20 31.79 2.17
C ASN A 106 -14.27 32.06 1.12
N GLU A 107 -15.18 31.14 0.88
CA GLU A 107 -16.14 31.19 -0.21
C GLU A 107 -17.55 31.64 0.25
N GLY A 108 -17.79 31.69 1.54
CA GLY A 108 -19.07 32.08 2.15
C GLY A 108 -20.14 30.99 2.16
N ASP A 109 -19.95 29.90 1.40
CA ASP A 109 -20.74 28.69 1.46
C ASP A 109 -19.90 27.45 1.17
N ASN A 110 -20.37 26.29 1.61
CA ASN A 110 -19.79 24.99 1.25
C ASN A 110 -20.84 23.90 1.43
N TYR A 111 -21.12 23.14 0.38
CA TYR A 111 -21.89 21.91 0.49
C TYR A 111 -20.92 20.74 0.55
N PHE A 112 -20.61 20.32 1.76
CA PHE A 112 -19.65 19.26 2.07
C PHE A 112 -20.35 17.93 2.30
N VAL A 113 -19.93 16.89 1.56
CA VAL A 113 -20.42 15.53 1.70
C VAL A 113 -19.30 14.64 2.17
N LEU A 114 -19.49 13.97 3.30
CA LEU A 114 -18.54 13.01 3.88
C LEU A 114 -19.01 11.59 3.64
N ILE A 115 -18.15 10.80 3.00
CA ILE A 115 -18.41 9.40 2.69
C ILE A 115 -17.50 8.50 3.51
N SER A 116 -18.05 7.48 4.13
CA SER A 116 -17.28 6.45 4.84
C SER A 116 -17.87 5.06 4.60
N VAL A 117 -17.26 4.01 5.18
CA VAL A 117 -17.68 2.60 4.99
C VAL A 117 -19.14 2.34 5.28
N SER A 118 -19.78 3.15 6.11
CA SER A 118 -21.21 3.13 6.41
C SER A 118 -21.70 4.52 6.81
N GLU A 119 -22.98 4.80 6.61
CA GLU A 119 -23.60 6.07 7.01
C GLU A 119 -23.40 6.35 8.50
N LYS A 120 -23.58 5.37 9.37
CA LYS A 120 -23.36 5.52 10.83
C LYS A 120 -21.92 5.98 11.15
N ARG A 121 -20.92 5.54 10.36
CA ARG A 121 -19.53 5.99 10.52
C ARG A 121 -19.35 7.39 9.97
N ALA A 122 -19.93 7.69 8.80
CA ALA A 122 -19.87 9.01 8.20
C ALA A 122 -20.53 10.07 9.11
N VAL A 123 -21.70 9.77 9.68
CA VAL A 123 -22.38 10.63 10.68
C VAL A 123 -21.46 10.95 11.87
N ARG A 124 -20.77 9.92 12.42
CA ARG A 124 -19.85 10.14 13.55
C ARG A 124 -18.66 11.03 13.21
N LEU A 125 -18.16 10.95 11.99
CA LEU A 125 -17.06 11.80 11.52
C LEU A 125 -17.54 13.23 11.23
N LEU A 126 -18.75 13.35 10.66
CA LEU A 126 -19.36 14.64 10.38
C LEU A 126 -19.82 15.38 11.66
N GLU A 127 -20.10 14.64 12.75
CA GLU A 127 -20.39 15.22 14.07
C GLU A 127 -19.28 16.16 14.58
N ASP A 128 -18.02 15.95 14.16
CA ASP A 128 -16.92 16.76 14.62
C ASP A 128 -17.09 18.22 14.15
N ILE A 129 -17.27 18.44 12.86
CA ILE A 129 -17.45 19.80 12.33
C ILE A 129 -18.83 20.37 12.68
N ARG A 130 -19.88 19.53 12.81
CA ARG A 130 -21.21 19.98 13.28
C ARG A 130 -21.13 20.56 14.69
N ALA A 131 -20.40 19.89 15.59
CA ALA A 131 -20.24 20.33 16.96
C ALA A 131 -19.42 21.63 17.06
N GLU A 132 -18.46 21.85 16.17
CA GLU A 132 -17.72 23.11 16.07
C GLU A 132 -18.66 24.27 15.72
N PHE A 133 -19.51 24.12 14.72
CA PHE A 133 -20.51 25.15 14.36
C PHE A 133 -21.54 25.38 15.46
N GLU A 134 -21.81 24.38 16.30
CA GLU A 134 -22.81 24.50 17.38
C GLU A 134 -22.27 25.11 18.67
N ALA A 135 -21.03 24.77 19.05
CA ALA A 135 -20.52 25.07 20.40
C ALA A 135 -19.19 25.82 20.46
N ASN A 136 -18.51 26.06 19.33
CA ASN A 136 -17.23 26.74 19.36
C ASN A 136 -17.41 28.25 19.62
N PRO A 137 -16.92 28.76 20.78
CA PRO A 137 -17.18 30.11 21.19
C PRO A 137 -16.57 31.17 20.25
N GLN A 138 -15.43 30.87 19.63
CA GLN A 138 -14.79 31.79 18.68
C GLN A 138 -15.53 31.83 17.35
N ILE A 139 -16.06 30.68 16.86
CA ILE A 139 -16.92 30.64 15.66
C ILE A 139 -18.21 31.41 15.89
N ILE A 140 -18.83 31.24 17.07
CA ILE A 140 -20.08 31.93 17.44
C ILE A 140 -19.82 33.45 17.56
N ALA A 141 -18.68 33.84 18.14
CA ALA A 141 -18.35 35.27 18.28
C ALA A 141 -18.06 35.95 16.93
N ASP A 142 -17.40 35.24 16.00
CA ASP A 142 -17.02 35.82 14.71
C ASP A 142 -18.15 35.77 13.67
N PHE A 143 -19.05 34.79 13.73
CA PHE A 143 -20.06 34.56 12.70
C PHE A 143 -21.49 34.47 13.23
N GLY A 144 -21.70 34.59 14.53
CA GLY A 144 -22.98 34.37 15.20
C GLY A 144 -23.33 32.89 15.35
N GLU A 145 -24.48 32.67 15.97
CA GLU A 145 -25.00 31.30 16.12
C GLU A 145 -25.26 30.64 14.76
N GLN A 146 -24.64 29.51 14.54
CA GLN A 146 -24.70 28.78 13.26
C GLN A 146 -25.79 27.74 13.22
N LYS A 147 -26.27 27.24 14.36
CA LYS A 147 -27.33 26.22 14.44
C LYS A 147 -28.64 26.74 13.85
N ASN A 148 -29.20 25.99 12.90
CA ASN A 148 -30.48 26.26 12.29
C ASN A 148 -31.49 25.18 12.71
N LEU A 149 -32.43 25.54 13.57
CA LEU A 149 -33.36 24.59 14.23
C LEU A 149 -34.23 23.77 13.26
N GLY A 150 -34.51 24.27 12.07
CA GLY A 150 -35.26 23.52 11.05
C GLY A 150 -34.45 22.57 10.17
N SER A 151 -33.13 22.49 10.33
CA SER A 151 -32.22 21.75 9.46
C SER A 151 -30.96 21.29 10.20
N TRP A 152 -31.17 20.56 11.33
CA TRP A 152 -30.03 20.12 12.18
C TRP A 152 -30.09 18.62 12.49
N ASP A 153 -30.29 17.81 11.44
CA ASP A 153 -30.30 16.35 11.58
C ASP A 153 -28.88 15.78 11.68
N GLU A 154 -28.77 14.50 12.08
CA GLU A 154 -27.45 13.89 12.25
C GLU A 154 -26.73 13.68 10.91
N SER A 155 -27.46 13.32 9.86
CA SER A 155 -26.90 12.98 8.54
C SER A 155 -26.92 14.13 7.53
N LEU A 156 -27.80 15.14 7.73
CA LEU A 156 -27.90 16.33 6.88
C LEU A 156 -28.27 17.53 7.72
N TRP A 157 -27.45 18.57 7.66
CA TRP A 157 -27.69 19.82 8.39
C TRP A 157 -27.17 21.05 7.62
N VAL A 158 -27.79 22.19 7.89
CA VAL A 158 -27.48 23.46 7.23
C VAL A 158 -27.28 24.51 8.30
N THR A 159 -26.15 25.23 8.25
CA THR A 159 -25.89 26.39 9.13
C THR A 159 -26.61 27.64 8.64
N LYS A 160 -26.83 28.62 9.54
CA LYS A 160 -27.31 29.94 9.15
C LYS A 160 -26.35 30.64 8.18
N GLY A 161 -25.04 30.39 8.31
CA GLY A 161 -23.98 30.92 7.46
C GLY A 161 -23.75 30.16 6.15
N GLY A 162 -24.65 29.24 5.75
CA GLY A 162 -24.63 28.61 4.44
C GLY A 162 -23.72 27.36 4.26
N PHE A 163 -23.13 26.85 5.34
CA PHE A 163 -22.48 25.55 5.31
C PHE A 163 -23.53 24.44 5.31
N ILE A 164 -23.38 23.45 4.46
CA ILE A 164 -24.22 22.25 4.39
C ILE A 164 -23.32 21.05 4.65
N GLY A 165 -23.64 20.26 5.68
CA GLY A 165 -22.94 19.02 5.99
C GLY A 165 -23.84 17.83 5.73
N GLN A 166 -23.39 16.86 4.94
CA GLN A 166 -24.09 15.62 4.66
C GLN A 166 -23.20 14.40 4.84
N ALA A 167 -23.73 13.36 5.49
CA ALA A 167 -23.04 12.09 5.69
C ALA A 167 -23.66 11.02 4.82
N LEU A 168 -22.84 10.24 4.11
CA LEU A 168 -23.26 9.09 3.30
C LEU A 168 -22.41 7.87 3.60
N GLY A 169 -23.03 6.69 3.56
CA GLY A 169 -22.34 5.43 3.50
C GLY A 169 -21.93 5.10 2.07
N PHE A 170 -20.80 4.41 1.91
CA PHE A 170 -20.38 3.90 0.61
C PHE A 170 -21.52 3.09 -0.06
N GLY A 171 -21.77 3.37 -1.35
CA GLY A 171 -22.80 2.73 -2.16
C GLY A 171 -24.21 3.33 -2.00
N GLN A 172 -24.41 4.37 -1.16
CA GLN A 172 -25.65 5.15 -1.19
C GLN A 172 -25.68 6.05 -2.43
N SER A 173 -26.84 6.15 -3.09
CA SER A 173 -26.97 6.95 -4.31
C SER A 173 -26.70 8.43 -4.03
N CYS A 174 -25.83 9.00 -4.87
CA CYS A 174 -25.51 10.42 -4.87
C CYS A 174 -26.28 11.20 -5.95
N ARG A 175 -27.07 10.47 -6.78
CA ARG A 175 -27.86 11.09 -7.85
C ARG A 175 -28.96 11.94 -7.27
N GLY A 176 -29.02 13.20 -7.71
CA GLY A 176 -30.03 14.13 -7.26
C GLY A 176 -29.79 14.77 -5.89
N LEU A 177 -28.58 14.60 -5.29
CA LEU A 177 -28.22 15.32 -4.07
C LEU A 177 -28.36 16.82 -4.29
N ARG A 178 -29.20 17.46 -3.49
CA ARG A 178 -29.39 18.89 -3.46
C ARG A 178 -30.02 19.38 -2.17
N VAL A 179 -29.70 20.60 -1.78
CA VAL A 179 -30.40 21.31 -0.71
C VAL A 179 -30.84 22.66 -1.30
N GLY A 180 -32.14 22.81 -1.53
CA GLY A 180 -32.65 23.91 -2.35
C GLY A 180 -32.10 23.84 -3.78
N ALA A 181 -31.41 24.90 -4.22
CA ALA A 181 -30.74 24.96 -5.51
C ALA A 181 -29.28 24.53 -5.46
N LYS A 182 -28.71 24.27 -4.26
CA LYS A 182 -27.29 23.97 -4.10
C LYS A 182 -27.03 22.48 -4.29
N ARG A 183 -25.97 22.15 -5.01
CA ARG A 183 -25.38 20.80 -5.16
C ARG A 183 -24.08 20.68 -4.38
N PRO A 184 -23.58 19.44 -4.12
CA PRO A 184 -22.30 19.24 -3.46
C PRO A 184 -21.16 19.97 -4.19
N LYS A 185 -20.35 20.68 -3.41
CA LYS A 185 -19.14 21.40 -3.87
C LYS A 185 -17.85 20.73 -3.39
N GLN A 186 -17.96 19.91 -2.35
CA GLN A 186 -16.81 19.23 -1.77
C GLN A 186 -17.18 17.85 -1.25
N TYR A 187 -16.44 16.84 -1.69
CA TYR A 187 -16.49 15.49 -1.14
C TYR A 187 -15.22 15.18 -0.36
N ASN A 188 -15.35 14.43 0.74
CA ASN A 188 -14.26 13.67 1.31
C ASN A 188 -14.66 12.20 1.48
N ILE A 189 -13.85 11.31 0.91
CA ILE A 189 -13.97 9.86 1.09
C ILE A 189 -12.99 9.46 2.18
N ASP A 190 -13.49 9.06 3.36
CA ASP A 190 -12.65 8.74 4.53
C ASP A 190 -12.77 7.29 4.97
N ASP A 191 -11.65 6.56 4.87
CA ASP A 191 -11.46 5.17 5.32
C ASP A 191 -12.61 4.21 4.91
N ILE A 192 -12.93 4.14 3.60
CA ILE A 192 -13.95 3.22 3.09
C ILE A 192 -13.43 1.79 2.92
N GLU A 193 -12.12 1.58 2.87
CA GLU A 193 -11.52 0.26 2.73
C GLU A 193 -11.23 -0.40 4.08
N THR A 194 -11.60 -1.66 4.18
CA THR A 194 -11.37 -2.52 5.34
C THR A 194 -10.55 -3.74 4.94
N LYS A 195 -10.03 -4.48 5.93
CA LYS A 195 -9.35 -5.77 5.68
C LYS A 195 -10.24 -6.81 4.98
N GLN A 196 -11.56 -6.62 4.99
CA GLN A 196 -12.48 -7.50 4.30
C GLN A 196 -12.66 -7.08 2.84
N THR A 197 -12.79 -5.77 2.57
CA THR A 197 -12.98 -5.25 1.21
C THR A 197 -11.77 -5.47 0.33
N ILE A 198 -10.55 -5.37 0.87
CA ILE A 198 -9.31 -5.62 0.11
C ILE A 198 -9.12 -7.08 -0.36
N LYS A 199 -9.91 -8.03 0.16
CA LYS A 199 -9.91 -9.44 -0.25
C LYS A 199 -10.88 -9.73 -1.39
N ASN A 200 -11.72 -8.79 -1.75
CA ASN A 200 -12.76 -8.94 -2.75
C ASN A 200 -12.52 -7.95 -3.90
N GLU A 201 -11.94 -8.44 -4.99
CA GLU A 201 -11.61 -7.64 -6.18
C GLU A 201 -12.85 -6.96 -6.77
N LYS A 202 -13.96 -7.71 -6.92
CA LYS A 202 -15.22 -7.15 -7.42
C LYS A 202 -15.70 -5.95 -6.58
N ARG A 203 -15.55 -6.05 -5.25
CA ARG A 203 -15.92 -4.94 -4.35
C ARG A 203 -14.99 -3.72 -4.54
N GLN A 204 -13.74 -3.91 -4.89
CA GLN A 204 -12.82 -2.81 -5.19
C GLN A 204 -13.18 -2.14 -6.52
N ASP A 205 -13.57 -2.92 -7.53
CA ASP A 205 -14.03 -2.38 -8.81
C ASP A 205 -15.32 -1.56 -8.62
N GLU A 206 -16.31 -2.09 -7.85
CA GLU A 206 -17.51 -1.36 -7.45
C GLU A 206 -17.20 -0.03 -6.72
N MET A 207 -16.11 0.03 -5.96
CA MET A 207 -15.66 1.26 -5.30
C MET A 207 -15.13 2.29 -6.31
N VAL A 208 -14.41 1.84 -7.33
CA VAL A 208 -13.91 2.70 -8.40
C VAL A 208 -15.08 3.26 -9.22
N GLU A 209 -15.98 2.39 -9.66
CA GLU A 209 -17.19 2.74 -10.42
C GLU A 209 -18.06 3.76 -9.64
N TYR A 210 -18.24 3.55 -8.33
CA TYR A 210 -19.00 4.47 -7.49
C TYR A 210 -18.41 5.88 -7.47
N VAL A 211 -17.10 6.02 -7.45
CA VAL A 211 -16.45 7.33 -7.53
C VAL A 211 -16.64 7.96 -8.91
N GLU A 212 -16.43 7.18 -9.98
CA GLU A 212 -16.46 7.66 -11.36
C GLU A 212 -17.90 7.94 -11.86
N GLU A 213 -18.86 7.08 -11.52
CA GLU A 213 -20.20 7.12 -12.09
C GLU A 213 -21.27 7.75 -11.20
N GLU A 214 -21.03 7.81 -9.87
CA GLU A 214 -22.00 8.37 -8.94
C GLU A 214 -21.52 9.68 -8.30
N LEU A 215 -20.27 9.73 -7.76
CA LEU A 215 -19.81 10.90 -7.02
C LEU A 215 -19.44 12.06 -7.94
N LEU A 216 -18.55 11.84 -8.89
CA LEU A 216 -18.10 12.90 -9.80
C LEU A 216 -19.27 13.57 -10.54
N PRO A 217 -20.22 12.82 -11.16
CA PRO A 217 -21.34 13.45 -11.85
C PRO A 217 -22.38 14.12 -10.96
N SER A 218 -22.33 13.89 -9.64
CA SER A 218 -23.27 14.50 -8.69
C SER A 218 -22.88 15.92 -8.27
N MET A 219 -21.61 16.29 -8.47
CA MET A 219 -21.13 17.66 -8.31
C MET A 219 -21.55 18.50 -9.52
N ASP A 220 -21.86 19.76 -9.27
CA ASP A 220 -22.26 20.68 -10.34
C ASP A 220 -22.04 22.11 -9.85
N GLY A 221 -21.25 22.85 -10.58
CA GLY A 221 -21.03 24.26 -10.29
C GLY A 221 -19.59 24.74 -10.48
N GLU A 222 -19.27 25.86 -9.87
CA GLU A 222 -17.94 26.48 -9.98
C GLU A 222 -16.83 25.77 -9.18
N ALA A 223 -17.22 24.89 -8.25
CA ALA A 223 -16.27 24.15 -7.41
C ALA A 223 -16.70 22.68 -7.28
N GLU A 224 -15.78 21.78 -7.60
CA GLU A 224 -15.96 20.32 -7.60
C GLU A 224 -14.74 19.67 -6.94
N ARG A 225 -14.59 19.89 -5.62
CA ARG A 225 -13.43 19.37 -4.88
C ARG A 225 -13.68 17.95 -4.38
N MET A 226 -12.73 17.06 -4.59
CA MET A 226 -12.75 15.73 -4.01
C MET A 226 -11.43 15.42 -3.33
N THR A 227 -11.49 15.06 -2.04
CA THR A 227 -10.36 14.56 -1.28
C THR A 227 -10.60 13.10 -0.91
N ILE A 228 -9.57 12.26 -1.02
CA ILE A 228 -9.63 10.83 -0.70
C ILE A 228 -8.63 10.56 0.41
N SER A 229 -9.15 10.33 1.62
CA SER A 229 -8.40 10.18 2.86
C SER A 229 -8.35 8.72 3.28
N ASN A 230 -7.54 7.92 2.60
CA ASN A 230 -7.40 6.50 2.94
C ASN A 230 -5.95 6.14 3.30
N ASN A 231 -5.76 5.15 4.16
CA ASN A 231 -4.44 4.60 4.44
C ASN A 231 -4.11 3.50 3.43
N TRP A 232 -2.94 3.59 2.78
CA TRP A 232 -2.54 2.67 1.70
C TRP A 232 -1.79 1.46 2.27
N PHE A 233 -2.48 0.67 3.08
CA PHE A 233 -1.92 -0.39 3.93
C PHE A 233 -1.84 -1.79 3.28
N ALA A 234 -2.36 -1.95 2.04
CA ALA A 234 -2.31 -3.21 1.32
C ALA A 234 -1.80 -3.02 -0.12
N PRO A 235 -1.23 -4.06 -0.75
CA PRO A 235 -0.75 -4.00 -2.13
C PRO A 235 -1.86 -3.75 -3.15
N LYS A 236 -3.02 -4.41 -2.97
CA LYS A 236 -4.23 -4.21 -3.79
C LYS A 236 -5.26 -3.44 -2.97
N MET A 237 -5.68 -2.31 -3.48
CA MET A 237 -6.65 -1.41 -2.85
C MET A 237 -7.33 -0.57 -3.91
N PHE A 238 -8.61 -0.19 -3.69
CA PHE A 238 -9.33 0.67 -4.64
C PHE A 238 -8.62 2.00 -4.86
N VAL A 239 -8.02 2.60 -3.82
CA VAL A 239 -7.27 3.85 -3.94
C VAL A 239 -6.05 3.72 -4.85
N ARG A 240 -5.41 2.54 -4.94
CA ARG A 240 -4.32 2.28 -5.87
C ARG A 240 -4.82 2.14 -7.30
N THR A 241 -5.92 1.38 -7.48
CA THR A 241 -6.56 1.21 -8.78
C THR A 241 -7.06 2.54 -9.32
N LEU A 242 -7.80 3.30 -8.50
CA LEU A 242 -8.33 4.61 -8.88
C LEU A 242 -7.21 5.61 -9.20
N SER A 243 -6.14 5.66 -8.40
CA SER A 243 -4.97 6.51 -8.67
C SER A 243 -4.22 6.10 -9.94
N ALA A 244 -4.18 4.83 -10.29
CA ALA A 244 -3.57 4.36 -11.54
C ALA A 244 -4.42 4.69 -12.76
N LYS A 245 -5.76 4.65 -12.65
CA LYS A 245 -6.70 5.06 -13.71
C LYS A 245 -6.65 6.58 -13.97
N HIS A 246 -6.40 7.37 -12.95
CA HIS A 246 -6.38 8.84 -13.00
C HIS A 246 -4.99 9.38 -12.61
N PRO A 247 -3.98 9.26 -13.47
CA PRO A 247 -2.61 9.68 -13.16
C PRO A 247 -2.45 11.20 -13.05
N ASP A 248 -3.43 11.96 -13.54
CA ASP A 248 -3.55 13.42 -13.43
C ASP A 248 -4.06 13.89 -12.06
N TRP A 249 -4.69 13.02 -11.28
CA TRP A 249 -5.14 13.37 -9.94
C TRP A 249 -3.95 13.50 -8.97
N PHE A 250 -4.06 14.47 -8.09
CA PHE A 250 -2.95 14.78 -7.20
C PHE A 250 -2.76 13.72 -6.09
N VAL A 251 -1.60 13.10 -6.03
CA VAL A 251 -1.23 12.17 -4.94
C VAL A 251 -0.25 12.87 -4.00
N HIS A 252 -0.71 13.22 -2.81
CA HIS A 252 0.14 13.77 -1.76
C HIS A 252 0.61 12.66 -0.82
N GLU A 253 1.80 12.12 -1.10
CA GLU A 253 2.38 11.06 -0.28
C GLU A 253 3.21 11.62 0.86
N VAL A 254 2.86 11.26 2.10
CA VAL A 254 3.59 11.61 3.31
C VAL A 254 3.79 10.37 4.17
N LYS A 255 5.01 9.87 4.22
CA LYS A 255 5.43 8.80 5.13
C LYS A 255 5.49 9.36 6.55
N ALA A 256 5.13 8.56 7.55
CA ALA A 256 5.08 9.04 8.93
C ALA A 256 6.48 9.19 9.55
N TYR A 257 7.46 8.43 9.09
CA TYR A 257 8.83 8.47 9.60
C TYR A 257 9.84 7.92 8.57
N ASP A 258 11.10 8.30 8.72
CA ASP A 258 12.22 7.72 7.99
C ASP A 258 12.61 6.35 8.60
N LYS A 259 12.68 5.30 7.77
CA LYS A 259 12.87 3.91 8.21
C LYS A 259 14.26 3.60 8.77
N VAL A 260 15.25 4.43 8.43
CA VAL A 260 16.65 4.23 8.84
C VAL A 260 16.93 4.99 10.14
N THR A 261 16.52 6.25 10.17
CA THR A 261 16.80 7.16 11.29
C THR A 261 15.67 7.20 12.34
N TYR A 262 14.49 6.67 12.02
CA TYR A 262 13.25 6.75 12.81
C TYR A 262 12.79 8.19 13.10
N VAL A 263 13.33 9.17 12.36
CA VAL A 263 12.90 10.57 12.50
C VAL A 263 11.48 10.71 11.98
N ALA A 264 10.61 11.28 12.80
CA ALA A 264 9.22 11.53 12.44
C ALA A 264 9.11 12.66 11.42
N THR A 265 8.20 12.53 10.45
CA THR A 265 7.86 13.61 9.51
C THR A 265 7.16 14.76 10.23
N TRP A 266 6.36 14.47 11.28
CA TRP A 266 5.76 15.46 12.14
C TRP A 266 6.52 15.53 13.47
N THR A 267 7.65 16.22 13.48
CA THR A 267 8.60 16.26 14.60
C THR A 267 8.05 16.97 15.85
N THR A 268 7.20 17.98 15.67
CA THR A 268 6.57 18.69 16.78
C THR A 268 5.57 17.82 17.54
N LYS A 269 4.97 16.81 16.90
CA LYS A 269 4.03 15.87 17.52
C LYS A 269 4.71 14.63 18.07
N TYR A 270 5.62 14.05 17.31
CA TYR A 270 6.23 12.76 17.64
C TYR A 270 7.69 12.91 18.05
N LYS A 271 7.95 12.70 19.34
CA LYS A 271 9.31 12.80 19.91
C LYS A 271 10.23 11.70 19.37
N PRO A 272 11.55 11.90 19.36
CA PRO A 272 12.53 10.86 19.01
C PRO A 272 12.26 9.51 19.70
N GLY A 273 12.48 8.42 18.97
CA GLY A 273 12.23 7.06 19.46
C GLY A 273 10.76 6.62 19.48
N TYR A 274 9.78 7.48 19.12
CA TYR A 274 8.37 7.08 19.09
C TYR A 274 8.11 5.96 18.08
N TYR A 275 8.54 6.15 16.84
CA TYR A 275 8.29 5.16 15.77
C TYR A 275 9.15 3.91 15.91
N GLU A 276 10.35 4.00 16.45
CA GLU A 276 11.18 2.83 16.80
C GLU A 276 10.46 1.91 17.80
N ARG A 277 9.91 2.49 18.88
CA ARG A 277 9.10 1.72 19.84
C ARG A 277 7.82 1.15 19.22
N LYS A 278 7.18 1.91 18.34
CA LYS A 278 5.97 1.43 17.62
C LYS A 278 6.30 0.25 16.72
N GLU A 279 7.38 0.34 15.96
CA GLU A 279 7.82 -0.73 15.08
C GLU A 279 8.20 -2.00 15.86
N LYS A 280 8.96 -1.87 16.95
CA LYS A 280 9.26 -2.99 17.85
C LYS A 280 7.98 -3.66 18.39
N LYS A 281 6.95 -2.89 18.71
CA LYS A 281 5.67 -3.42 19.26
C LYS A 281 4.79 -4.09 18.21
N MET A 282 4.74 -3.54 16.99
CA MET A 282 3.82 -3.98 15.91
C MET A 282 4.46 -5.00 14.97
N GLY A 283 5.80 -5.01 14.90
CA GLY A 283 6.58 -5.67 13.87
C GLY A 283 6.78 -4.79 12.63
N THR A 284 7.95 -4.87 12.01
CA THR A 284 8.40 -4.02 10.89
C THR A 284 7.41 -4.02 9.72
N THR A 285 6.94 -5.20 9.28
CA THR A 285 6.00 -5.30 8.15
C THR A 285 4.69 -4.54 8.39
N ALA A 286 4.11 -4.66 9.59
CA ALA A 286 2.87 -3.97 9.92
C ALA A 286 3.10 -2.45 10.07
N ALA A 287 4.21 -2.04 10.64
CA ALA A 287 4.56 -0.64 10.81
C ALA A 287 4.80 0.04 9.45
N HIS A 288 5.59 -0.58 8.55
CA HIS A 288 5.83 -0.04 7.22
C HIS A 288 4.55 0.06 6.38
N ALA A 289 3.64 -0.92 6.48
CA ALA A 289 2.34 -0.86 5.80
C ALA A 289 1.48 0.31 6.29
N GLU A 290 1.34 0.48 7.61
CA GLU A 290 0.43 1.46 8.21
C GLU A 290 0.98 2.89 8.22
N TYR A 291 2.29 3.05 8.41
CA TYR A 291 2.91 4.35 8.57
C TYR A 291 3.62 4.86 7.32
N ASN A 292 4.12 3.97 6.45
CA ASN A 292 4.95 4.35 5.31
C ASN A 292 4.42 3.88 3.95
N HIS A 293 3.19 3.33 3.89
CA HIS A 293 2.51 2.88 2.66
C HIS A 293 3.24 1.77 1.89
N GLU A 294 4.06 1.00 2.60
CA GLU A 294 4.87 -0.10 2.05
C GLU A 294 4.34 -1.47 2.54
N PRO A 295 3.15 -1.89 2.09
CA PRO A 295 2.62 -3.19 2.46
C PRO A 295 3.38 -4.29 1.72
N LYS A 296 3.64 -5.41 2.43
CA LYS A 296 4.17 -6.62 1.81
C LYS A 296 3.04 -7.60 1.51
N LEU A 297 3.15 -8.30 0.39
CA LEU A 297 2.29 -9.43 0.08
C LEU A 297 2.52 -10.54 1.12
N LYS A 298 1.43 -11.12 1.61
CA LYS A 298 1.46 -12.27 2.54
C LYS A 298 1.21 -13.60 1.82
N GLY A 299 1.33 -13.61 0.51
CA GLY A 299 1.03 -14.71 -0.40
C GLY A 299 0.33 -14.19 -1.64
N GLY A 300 0.38 -14.95 -2.73
CA GLY A 300 -0.23 -14.64 -4.02
C GLY A 300 -1.36 -15.59 -4.38
N LYS A 301 -1.90 -15.41 -5.59
CA LYS A 301 -2.96 -16.25 -6.14
C LYS A 301 -2.47 -17.69 -6.41
N HIS A 302 -1.30 -17.83 -7.04
CA HIS A 302 -0.67 -19.10 -7.37
C HIS A 302 0.29 -19.57 -6.25
N PHE A 303 1.05 -18.64 -5.69
CA PHE A 303 2.08 -18.93 -4.69
C PHE A 303 1.66 -18.42 -3.32
N LYS A 304 1.08 -19.29 -2.50
CA LYS A 304 0.62 -18.95 -1.16
C LYS A 304 1.78 -19.00 -0.15
N ALA A 305 1.71 -18.16 0.89
CA ALA A 305 2.74 -18.14 1.93
C ALA A 305 2.87 -19.51 2.66
N GLU A 306 1.79 -20.28 2.73
CA GLU A 306 1.77 -21.62 3.33
C GLU A 306 2.58 -22.65 2.55
N TYR A 307 2.88 -22.41 1.27
CA TYR A 307 3.71 -23.29 0.43
C TYR A 307 5.21 -23.05 0.67
N ILE A 308 5.59 -21.96 1.33
CA ILE A 308 7.00 -21.65 1.58
C ILE A 308 7.50 -22.43 2.79
N GLN A 309 8.35 -23.40 2.51
CA GLN A 309 8.92 -24.29 3.51
C GLN A 309 10.38 -23.94 3.80
N TRP A 310 10.71 -23.85 5.07
CA TRP A 310 12.06 -23.54 5.54
C TRP A 310 12.69 -24.80 6.13
N LYS A 311 13.89 -25.14 5.65
CA LYS A 311 14.65 -26.30 6.16
C LYS A 311 16.09 -25.92 6.42
N LYS A 312 16.72 -26.60 7.39
CA LYS A 312 18.18 -26.55 7.53
C LYS A 312 18.83 -27.16 6.28
N PRO A 313 19.71 -26.40 5.58
CA PRO A 313 20.34 -26.90 4.38
C PRO A 313 21.29 -28.06 4.72
N PRO A 314 21.34 -29.12 3.90
CA PRO A 314 22.38 -30.13 4.01
C PRO A 314 23.76 -29.51 3.71
N ARG A 315 24.83 -30.25 3.97
CA ARG A 315 26.18 -29.84 3.55
C ARG A 315 26.19 -29.67 2.04
N ILE A 316 26.90 -28.66 1.54
CA ILE A 316 26.84 -28.26 0.12
C ILE A 316 27.26 -29.37 -0.84
N ASN A 317 28.19 -30.25 -0.44
CA ASN A 317 28.61 -31.39 -1.20
C ASN A 317 27.61 -32.58 -1.24
N ASN A 318 26.52 -32.47 -0.51
CA ASN A 318 25.44 -33.47 -0.51
C ASN A 318 24.35 -33.20 -1.55
N TYR A 319 24.44 -32.12 -2.28
CA TYR A 319 23.55 -31.89 -3.43
C TYR A 319 24.06 -32.66 -4.64
N LYS A 320 23.13 -33.24 -5.39
CA LYS A 320 23.45 -33.92 -6.64
C LYS A 320 23.93 -32.97 -7.71
N VAL A 321 23.27 -31.82 -7.82
CA VAL A 321 23.61 -30.73 -8.74
C VAL A 321 23.27 -29.43 -8.06
N ILE A 322 24.14 -28.43 -8.25
CA ILE A 322 23.91 -27.05 -7.84
C ILE A 322 23.96 -26.18 -9.09
N ALA A 323 22.93 -25.37 -9.30
CA ALA A 323 22.86 -24.43 -10.40
C ALA A 323 22.46 -23.05 -9.88
N ALA A 324 22.97 -22.03 -10.54
CA ALA A 324 22.53 -20.64 -10.30
C ALA A 324 22.19 -19.97 -11.63
N HIS A 325 21.09 -19.25 -11.65
CA HIS A 325 20.68 -18.47 -12.81
C HIS A 325 20.73 -16.98 -12.47
N TRP A 326 21.25 -16.19 -13.38
CA TRP A 326 21.30 -14.73 -13.30
C TRP A 326 20.36 -14.12 -14.32
N ASP A 327 19.30 -13.48 -13.86
CA ASP A 327 18.47 -12.56 -14.65
C ASP A 327 19.15 -11.18 -14.62
N ILE A 328 19.55 -10.68 -15.80
CA ILE A 328 20.47 -9.54 -15.97
C ILE A 328 19.66 -8.25 -16.11
N ALA A 329 19.94 -7.26 -15.24
CA ALA A 329 19.46 -5.89 -15.40
C ALA A 329 20.63 -4.91 -15.59
N TYR A 330 20.49 -3.97 -16.54
CA TYR A 330 21.54 -2.99 -16.89
C TYR A 330 21.50 -1.74 -16.03
N ALA A 331 20.30 -1.23 -15.74
CA ALA A 331 20.11 -0.01 -14.96
C ALA A 331 20.11 -0.31 -13.45
N GLY A 332 20.70 0.59 -12.67
CA GLY A 332 20.80 0.43 -11.21
C GLY A 332 20.03 1.49 -10.43
N ASN A 333 18.85 1.92 -10.93
CA ASN A 333 17.98 2.89 -10.25
C ASN A 333 16.77 2.20 -9.60
N SER A 334 16.03 2.94 -8.77
CA SER A 334 14.89 2.42 -7.99
C SER A 334 13.67 2.00 -8.82
N THR A 335 13.66 2.26 -10.13
CA THR A 335 12.58 1.87 -11.05
C THR A 335 12.99 0.77 -12.03
N SER A 336 14.30 0.42 -12.08
CA SER A 336 14.82 -0.61 -12.97
C SER A 336 14.41 -2.02 -12.54
N ASP A 337 14.69 -3.01 -13.41
CA ASP A 337 14.63 -4.42 -13.06
C ASP A 337 15.72 -4.79 -12.06
N TYR A 338 15.58 -5.93 -11.40
CA TYR A 338 16.55 -6.41 -10.44
C TYR A 338 17.61 -7.27 -11.12
N ASN A 339 18.88 -7.10 -10.75
CA ASN A 339 19.83 -8.15 -10.93
C ASN A 339 19.50 -9.27 -9.94
N ALA A 340 18.94 -10.38 -10.44
CA ALA A 340 18.53 -11.51 -9.63
C ALA A 340 19.42 -12.73 -9.92
N VAL A 341 20.23 -13.14 -8.95
CA VAL A 341 20.98 -14.40 -8.99
C VAL A 341 20.39 -15.35 -7.95
N ARG A 342 19.92 -16.50 -8.41
CA ARG A 342 19.24 -17.49 -7.56
C ARG A 342 20.00 -18.80 -7.62
N MET A 343 20.57 -19.26 -6.47
CA MET A 343 21.35 -20.49 -6.38
C MET A 343 20.55 -21.61 -5.74
N TRP A 344 20.28 -22.65 -6.51
CA TRP A 344 19.47 -23.80 -6.13
C TRP A 344 20.26 -25.11 -6.15
N GLY A 345 19.98 -25.97 -5.18
CA GLY A 345 20.52 -27.33 -5.14
C GLY A 345 19.44 -28.38 -5.28
N LEU A 346 19.74 -29.41 -6.04
CA LEU A 346 18.91 -30.64 -6.16
C LEU A 346 19.45 -31.71 -5.23
N LYS A 347 18.58 -32.22 -4.35
CA LYS A 347 18.85 -33.41 -3.54
C LYS A 347 17.64 -34.32 -3.61
N ASP A 348 17.89 -35.57 -4.05
CA ASP A 348 16.83 -36.53 -4.31
C ASP A 348 15.84 -35.98 -5.36
N GLN A 349 14.64 -35.61 -4.96
CA GLN A 349 13.63 -34.96 -5.81
C GLN A 349 13.25 -33.57 -5.32
N ASP A 350 13.94 -33.06 -4.30
CA ASP A 350 13.65 -31.77 -3.64
C ASP A 350 14.63 -30.70 -4.10
N PHE A 351 14.11 -29.50 -4.24
CA PHE A 351 14.86 -28.31 -4.62
C PHE A 351 15.05 -27.39 -3.40
N MET A 352 16.27 -26.96 -3.16
CA MET A 352 16.61 -26.07 -2.05
C MET A 352 17.22 -24.77 -2.56
N LEU A 353 16.61 -23.63 -2.24
CA LEU A 353 17.28 -22.34 -2.40
C LEU A 353 18.41 -22.25 -1.36
N ILE A 354 19.64 -22.24 -1.83
CA ILE A 354 20.84 -22.25 -1.00
C ILE A 354 21.26 -20.83 -0.64
N ASP A 355 21.29 -19.96 -1.66
CA ASP A 355 21.67 -18.55 -1.52
C ASP A 355 21.08 -17.70 -2.64
N CYS A 356 21.09 -16.35 -2.50
CA CYS A 356 20.54 -15.47 -3.50
C CYS A 356 21.06 -14.03 -3.41
N PHE A 357 21.04 -13.35 -4.55
CA PHE A 357 21.26 -11.91 -4.69
C PHE A 357 20.10 -11.33 -5.51
N VAL A 358 19.35 -10.37 -4.95
CA VAL A 358 18.21 -9.74 -5.64
C VAL A 358 18.19 -8.26 -5.33
N LYS A 359 18.80 -7.44 -6.19
CA LYS A 359 18.95 -5.99 -5.94
C LYS A 359 18.79 -5.16 -7.21
N GLN A 360 18.19 -3.99 -7.07
CA GLN A 360 18.19 -2.95 -8.10
C GLN A 360 19.55 -2.23 -8.09
N THR A 361 20.52 -2.83 -8.76
CA THR A 361 21.89 -2.32 -8.82
C THR A 361 22.45 -2.48 -10.24
N LYS A 362 23.61 -1.87 -10.52
CA LYS A 362 24.39 -2.22 -11.70
C LYS A 362 24.85 -3.68 -11.64
N MET A 363 25.30 -4.23 -12.76
CA MET A 363 25.72 -5.64 -12.89
C MET A 363 26.93 -6.03 -12.01
N ALA A 364 27.92 -5.15 -11.87
CA ALA A 364 29.16 -5.46 -11.16
C ALA A 364 28.97 -6.00 -9.71
N PRO A 365 28.06 -5.51 -8.87
CA PRO A 365 27.78 -6.09 -7.56
C PRO A 365 27.26 -7.54 -7.62
N ALA A 366 26.44 -7.88 -8.63
CA ALA A 366 25.95 -9.26 -8.81
C ALA A 366 27.07 -10.20 -9.22
N VAL A 367 27.92 -9.77 -10.16
CA VAL A 367 29.11 -10.54 -10.58
C VAL A 367 30.08 -10.72 -9.41
N LYS A 368 30.30 -9.66 -8.61
CA LYS A 368 31.14 -9.76 -7.42
C LYS A 368 30.57 -10.79 -6.43
N TRP A 369 29.28 -10.77 -6.17
CA TRP A 369 28.62 -11.76 -5.32
C TRP A 369 28.84 -13.20 -5.84
N MET A 370 28.70 -13.43 -7.16
CA MET A 370 28.97 -14.73 -7.77
C MET A 370 30.44 -15.17 -7.56
N CYS A 371 31.40 -14.25 -7.70
CA CYS A 371 32.81 -14.51 -7.41
C CYS A 371 33.05 -14.85 -5.93
N ASP A 372 32.44 -14.13 -5.01
CA ASP A 372 32.54 -14.39 -3.57
C ASP A 372 31.97 -15.76 -3.20
N VAL A 373 30.81 -16.15 -3.77
CA VAL A 373 30.28 -17.50 -3.64
C VAL A 373 31.25 -18.54 -4.19
N GLN A 374 31.78 -18.34 -5.40
CA GLN A 374 32.71 -19.29 -6.03
C GLN A 374 33.99 -19.51 -5.19
N LYS A 375 34.52 -18.47 -4.56
CA LYS A 375 35.67 -18.55 -3.64
C LYS A 375 35.36 -19.33 -2.36
N SER A 376 34.12 -19.27 -1.89
CA SER A 376 33.67 -19.89 -0.64
C SER A 376 33.35 -21.38 -0.78
N LEU A 377 33.30 -21.91 -2.01
CA LEU A 377 32.95 -23.30 -2.26
C LEU A 377 34.08 -24.25 -1.78
N PRO A 378 33.71 -25.35 -1.09
CA PRO A 378 34.68 -26.42 -0.79
C PRO A 378 35.23 -27.05 -2.06
N GLU A 379 36.43 -27.62 -1.95
CA GLU A 379 37.05 -28.37 -3.05
C GLU A 379 36.12 -29.46 -3.60
N GLY A 380 36.03 -29.54 -4.92
CA GLY A 380 35.18 -30.52 -5.61
C GLY A 380 33.70 -30.11 -5.75
N VAL A 381 33.26 -29.02 -5.15
CA VAL A 381 31.88 -28.50 -5.34
C VAL A 381 31.85 -27.54 -6.52
N ILE A 382 30.93 -27.78 -7.46
CA ILE A 382 30.76 -26.97 -8.66
C ILE A 382 29.35 -26.37 -8.66
N VAL A 383 29.29 -25.05 -8.89
CA VAL A 383 28.04 -24.34 -9.20
C VAL A 383 27.97 -24.12 -10.71
N LEU A 384 26.89 -24.56 -11.34
CA LEU A 384 26.63 -24.33 -12.76
C LEU A 384 25.98 -22.96 -12.94
N TRP A 385 26.80 -21.95 -13.22
CA TRP A 385 26.34 -20.60 -13.48
C TRP A 385 25.68 -20.51 -14.86
N ARG A 386 24.53 -19.83 -14.93
CA ARG A 386 23.71 -19.74 -16.15
C ARG A 386 23.16 -18.30 -16.29
N ALA A 387 22.98 -17.85 -17.54
CA ALA A 387 22.33 -16.59 -17.85
C ALA A 387 21.62 -16.65 -19.21
N GLU A 388 20.66 -15.77 -19.47
CA GLU A 388 19.97 -15.71 -20.76
C GLU A 388 20.87 -15.10 -21.85
N ALA A 389 20.97 -15.78 -22.99
CA ALA A 389 21.82 -15.37 -24.10
C ALA A 389 21.37 -14.07 -24.78
N GLN A 390 20.07 -13.75 -24.75
CA GLN A 390 19.53 -12.52 -25.36
C GLN A 390 20.05 -11.24 -24.68
N PHE A 391 20.47 -11.31 -23.44
CA PHE A 391 21.05 -10.18 -22.69
C PHE A 391 22.58 -10.16 -22.71
N TRP A 392 23.23 -11.11 -23.41
CA TRP A 392 24.68 -11.31 -23.41
C TRP A 392 25.38 -10.44 -24.46
N ASN A 393 25.57 -9.17 -24.16
CA ASN A 393 26.25 -8.20 -25.01
C ASN A 393 27.69 -7.89 -24.54
N ASP A 394 28.38 -6.99 -25.22
CA ASP A 394 29.76 -6.64 -24.91
C ASP A 394 29.92 -5.90 -23.58
N GLU A 395 28.91 -5.17 -23.12
CA GLU A 395 28.91 -4.53 -21.80
C GLU A 395 28.91 -5.58 -20.68
N VAL A 396 28.05 -6.61 -20.79
CA VAL A 396 28.01 -7.72 -19.84
C VAL A 396 29.34 -8.46 -19.80
N LYS A 397 29.89 -8.81 -20.96
CA LYS A 397 31.20 -9.51 -21.06
C LYS A 397 32.32 -8.70 -20.43
N ARG A 398 32.37 -7.39 -20.71
CA ARG A 398 33.36 -6.48 -20.15
C ARG A 398 33.23 -6.40 -18.62
N THR A 399 32.01 -6.19 -18.11
CA THR A 399 31.77 -6.12 -16.67
C THR A 399 32.18 -7.40 -15.95
N ILE A 400 31.84 -8.56 -16.50
CA ILE A 400 32.24 -9.85 -15.94
C ILE A 400 33.74 -9.96 -15.91
N LYS A 401 34.44 -9.70 -17.03
CA LYS A 401 35.91 -9.78 -17.14
C LYS A 401 36.60 -8.86 -16.12
N GLU A 402 36.16 -7.62 -16.02
CA GLU A 402 36.76 -6.64 -15.09
C GLU A 402 36.61 -7.11 -13.62
N VAL A 403 35.47 -7.67 -13.25
CA VAL A 403 35.25 -8.16 -11.89
C VAL A 403 35.99 -9.48 -11.66
N GLU A 404 35.98 -10.40 -12.59
CA GLU A 404 36.73 -11.66 -12.51
C GLU A 404 38.22 -11.43 -12.36
N ASP A 405 38.79 -10.50 -13.16
CA ASP A 405 40.22 -10.17 -13.10
C ASP A 405 40.59 -9.51 -11.76
N LYS A 406 39.70 -8.64 -11.24
CA LYS A 406 39.89 -8.02 -9.92
C LYS A 406 39.79 -9.04 -8.78
N GLU A 407 38.81 -9.96 -8.85
CA GLU A 407 38.57 -10.93 -7.80
C GLU A 407 39.46 -12.20 -7.93
N GLY A 408 40.15 -12.38 -9.03
CA GLY A 408 41.01 -13.53 -9.29
C GLY A 408 40.23 -14.86 -9.45
N VAL A 409 39.01 -14.80 -9.97
CA VAL A 409 38.09 -15.95 -10.10
C VAL A 409 37.48 -15.97 -11.49
N LYS A 410 37.29 -17.15 -12.06
CA LYS A 410 36.57 -17.34 -13.33
C LYS A 410 35.21 -17.96 -13.09
N LEU A 411 34.19 -17.31 -13.63
CA LEU A 411 32.80 -17.78 -13.62
C LEU A 411 32.50 -18.41 -15.00
N ASN A 412 32.42 -19.74 -15.06
CA ASN A 412 32.07 -20.43 -16.30
C ASN A 412 30.56 -20.34 -16.52
N ILE A 413 30.08 -19.21 -17.07
CA ILE A 413 28.64 -18.93 -17.27
C ILE A 413 28.17 -19.59 -18.57
N THR A 414 27.21 -20.49 -18.46
CA THR A 414 26.53 -21.13 -19.59
C THR A 414 25.35 -20.27 -20.05
N LEU A 415 25.35 -19.92 -21.34
CA LEU A 415 24.25 -19.16 -21.94
C LEU A 415 23.11 -20.07 -22.36
N ILE A 416 21.88 -19.63 -22.07
CA ILE A 416 20.66 -20.35 -22.45
C ILE A 416 19.80 -19.49 -23.34
N TYR A 417 19.07 -20.13 -24.25
CA TYR A 417 18.06 -19.51 -25.12
C TYR A 417 16.68 -19.92 -24.67
N GLU A 418 15.89 -18.97 -24.19
CA GLU A 418 14.51 -19.21 -23.76
C GLU A 418 13.54 -18.46 -24.71
N LYS A 419 12.47 -19.13 -25.12
CA LYS A 419 11.44 -18.58 -26.02
C LYS A 419 10.04 -18.56 -25.41
N SER A 420 9.85 -19.19 -24.25
CA SER A 420 8.55 -19.24 -23.59
C SER A 420 8.22 -17.89 -22.94
N LYS A 421 6.92 -17.57 -22.84
CA LYS A 421 6.47 -16.41 -22.10
C LYS A 421 6.81 -16.60 -20.61
N LYS A 422 7.35 -15.56 -19.98
CA LYS A 422 7.79 -15.59 -18.58
C LYS A 422 6.70 -16.13 -17.64
N TYR A 423 5.47 -15.61 -17.71
CA TYR A 423 4.36 -16.07 -16.89
C TYR A 423 4.13 -17.59 -17.01
N ASP A 424 3.99 -18.08 -18.25
CA ASP A 424 3.72 -19.51 -18.50
C ASP A 424 4.85 -20.39 -17.98
N LYS A 425 6.11 -19.97 -18.16
CA LYS A 425 7.31 -20.65 -17.65
C LYS A 425 7.31 -20.73 -16.12
N ILE A 426 7.10 -19.60 -15.45
CA ILE A 426 7.07 -19.51 -13.98
C ILE A 426 5.99 -20.43 -13.41
N ILE A 427 4.78 -20.36 -13.94
CA ILE A 427 3.67 -21.22 -13.48
C ILE A 427 3.97 -22.69 -13.72
N PHE A 428 4.37 -23.05 -14.95
CA PHE A 428 4.66 -24.45 -15.32
C PHE A 428 5.76 -25.06 -14.44
N GLU A 429 6.84 -24.33 -14.21
CA GLU A 429 7.99 -24.88 -13.49
C GLU A 429 7.85 -24.84 -11.97
N LEU A 430 7.11 -23.86 -11.43
CA LEU A 430 7.12 -23.64 -9.99
C LEU A 430 5.83 -24.03 -9.27
N GLU A 431 4.64 -23.74 -9.83
CA GLU A 431 3.38 -23.81 -9.08
C GLU A 431 3.13 -25.19 -8.47
N SER A 432 3.15 -26.25 -9.30
CA SER A 432 2.90 -27.61 -8.81
C SER A 432 3.94 -28.10 -7.80
N ARG A 433 5.20 -27.67 -7.96
CA ARG A 433 6.28 -28.07 -7.05
C ARG A 433 6.16 -27.39 -5.67
N TYR A 434 5.72 -26.14 -5.63
CA TYR A 434 5.37 -25.47 -4.37
C TYR A 434 4.17 -26.14 -3.70
N GLN A 435 3.09 -26.40 -4.45
CA GLN A 435 1.88 -27.06 -3.93
C GLN A 435 2.17 -28.46 -3.37
N ASN A 436 3.07 -29.20 -4.02
CA ASN A 436 3.45 -30.57 -3.61
C ASN A 436 4.60 -30.60 -2.59
N GLY A 437 5.05 -29.46 -2.09
CA GLY A 437 6.06 -29.37 -1.03
C GLY A 437 7.45 -29.87 -1.46
N ARG A 438 7.83 -29.68 -2.74
CA ARG A 438 9.12 -30.07 -3.30
C ARG A 438 10.14 -28.93 -3.30
N ILE A 439 9.72 -27.71 -2.95
CA ILE A 439 10.58 -26.52 -2.93
C ILE A 439 10.79 -26.08 -1.48
N TYR A 440 12.04 -25.90 -1.12
CA TYR A 440 12.46 -25.47 0.21
C TYR A 440 13.39 -24.27 0.12
N TYR A 441 13.37 -23.46 1.15
CA TYR A 441 14.29 -22.35 1.38
C TYR A 441 15.23 -22.70 2.54
N SER A 442 16.50 -22.37 2.39
CA SER A 442 17.44 -22.47 3.52
C SER A 442 16.97 -21.59 4.69
N ASP A 443 16.92 -22.16 5.89
CA ASP A 443 16.57 -21.42 7.12
C ASP A 443 17.50 -20.25 7.42
N LYS A 444 18.74 -20.30 6.91
CA LYS A 444 19.70 -19.19 6.97
C LYS A 444 19.25 -17.95 6.22
N LEU A 445 18.37 -18.10 5.23
CA LEU A 445 17.85 -17.03 4.39
C LEU A 445 16.53 -16.42 4.91
N LYS A 446 16.01 -16.89 6.03
CA LYS A 446 14.67 -16.54 6.53
C LYS A 446 14.47 -15.03 6.81
N SER A 447 15.52 -14.31 7.12
CA SER A 447 15.46 -12.86 7.38
C SER A 447 16.34 -12.06 6.41
N HIS A 448 16.77 -12.70 5.33
CA HIS A 448 17.63 -12.07 4.34
C HIS A 448 16.80 -11.17 3.42
N SER A 449 17.22 -9.91 3.23
CA SER A 449 16.48 -8.92 2.44
C SER A 449 16.21 -9.37 1.00
N ASP A 450 17.20 -9.99 0.35
CA ASP A 450 17.12 -10.42 -1.03
C ASP A 450 16.14 -11.60 -1.21
N THR A 451 16.05 -12.47 -0.21
CA THR A 451 15.03 -13.54 -0.18
C THR A 451 13.63 -12.95 -0.02
N GLU A 452 13.48 -11.93 0.83
CA GLU A 452 12.22 -11.25 1.04
C GLU A 452 11.72 -10.56 -0.24
N VAL A 453 12.62 -9.89 -0.96
CA VAL A 453 12.33 -9.28 -2.28
C VAL A 453 11.89 -10.35 -3.27
N GLY A 454 12.62 -11.47 -3.38
CA GLY A 454 12.25 -12.57 -4.26
C GLY A 454 10.88 -13.19 -3.93
N LEU A 455 10.54 -13.35 -2.65
CA LEU A 455 9.20 -13.82 -2.23
C LEU A 455 8.10 -12.81 -2.58
N GLN A 456 8.35 -11.50 -2.46
CA GLN A 456 7.37 -10.48 -2.87
C GLN A 456 7.11 -10.51 -4.39
N GLN A 457 8.15 -10.71 -5.19
CA GLN A 457 8.00 -10.89 -6.63
C GLN A 457 7.21 -12.17 -6.94
N LEU A 458 7.54 -13.30 -6.30
CA LEU A 458 6.84 -14.57 -6.46
C LEU A 458 5.34 -14.47 -6.12
N TYR A 459 4.99 -13.80 -5.02
CA TYR A 459 3.60 -13.60 -4.63
C TYR A 459 2.83 -12.67 -5.58
N GLY A 460 3.54 -11.82 -6.32
CA GLY A 460 2.96 -10.92 -7.32
C GLY A 460 2.59 -11.59 -8.64
N ILE A 461 3.00 -12.85 -8.88
CA ILE A 461 2.75 -13.56 -10.15
C ILE A 461 1.28 -13.94 -10.27
N GLU A 462 0.57 -13.34 -11.23
CA GLU A 462 -0.82 -13.63 -11.58
C GLU A 462 -1.08 -13.27 -13.06
N PRO A 463 -2.18 -13.70 -13.68
CA PRO A 463 -2.46 -13.34 -15.07
C PRO A 463 -2.49 -11.81 -15.25
N GLY A 464 -1.67 -11.30 -16.17
CA GLY A 464 -1.58 -9.86 -16.46
C GLY A 464 -0.84 -9.03 -15.41
N TYR A 465 -0.03 -9.65 -14.54
CA TYR A 465 0.77 -8.92 -13.55
C TYR A 465 1.72 -7.88 -14.19
N THR A 466 1.95 -6.80 -13.46
CA THR A 466 2.89 -5.72 -13.83
C THR A 466 4.02 -5.54 -12.82
N SER A 467 4.04 -6.39 -11.78
CA SER A 467 5.09 -6.41 -10.78
C SER A 467 6.39 -6.98 -11.35
N LYS A 468 7.52 -6.67 -10.72
CA LYS A 468 8.82 -7.27 -11.06
C LYS A 468 8.78 -8.78 -10.84
N ASP A 469 9.45 -9.54 -11.73
CA ASP A 469 9.44 -11.00 -11.77
C ASP A 469 10.84 -11.63 -11.91
N ASP A 470 11.89 -10.83 -11.78
CA ASP A 470 13.27 -11.22 -12.03
C ASP A 470 13.71 -12.42 -11.16
N ALA A 471 13.35 -12.45 -9.88
CA ALA A 471 13.70 -13.56 -8.99
C ALA A 471 12.91 -14.85 -9.29
N PRO A 472 11.55 -14.86 -9.44
CA PRO A 472 10.82 -16.04 -9.85
C PRO A 472 11.17 -16.53 -11.26
N ASP A 473 11.59 -15.65 -12.17
CA ASP A 473 12.07 -16.05 -13.49
C ASP A 473 13.40 -16.81 -13.39
N ALA A 474 14.36 -16.28 -12.63
CA ALA A 474 15.61 -16.98 -12.33
C ALA A 474 15.39 -18.32 -11.58
N ASP A 475 14.42 -18.37 -10.66
CA ASP A 475 14.04 -19.61 -9.96
C ASP A 475 13.50 -20.65 -10.95
N ALA A 476 12.61 -20.27 -11.86
CA ALA A 476 12.02 -21.16 -12.87
C ALA A 476 13.10 -21.76 -13.78
N GLU A 477 14.06 -20.95 -14.24
CA GLU A 477 15.17 -21.41 -15.05
C GLU A 477 16.09 -22.40 -14.32
N CYS A 478 16.41 -22.15 -13.05
CA CYS A 478 17.18 -23.08 -12.24
C CYS A 478 16.44 -24.40 -12.06
N ILE A 479 15.18 -24.36 -11.67
CA ILE A 479 14.37 -25.55 -11.38
C ILE A 479 14.11 -26.36 -12.65
N LYS A 480 13.82 -25.70 -13.79
CA LYS A 480 13.73 -26.33 -15.11
C LYS A 480 15.00 -27.11 -15.46
N PHE A 481 16.17 -26.53 -15.21
CA PHE A 481 17.44 -27.19 -15.46
C PHE A 481 17.67 -28.36 -14.49
N LEU A 482 17.53 -28.14 -13.19
CA LEU A 482 17.76 -29.15 -12.16
C LEU A 482 16.80 -30.36 -12.31
N SER A 483 15.58 -30.13 -12.77
CA SER A 483 14.58 -31.17 -12.99
C SER A 483 15.04 -32.24 -13.97
N LYS A 484 15.89 -31.88 -14.94
CA LYS A 484 16.49 -32.85 -15.92
C LYS A 484 17.45 -33.85 -15.26
N HIS A 485 17.91 -33.54 -14.03
CA HIS A 485 18.84 -34.38 -13.28
C HIS A 485 18.16 -35.24 -12.22
N ILE A 486 16.82 -35.22 -12.13
CA ILE A 486 16.08 -36.10 -11.24
C ILE A 486 16.22 -37.54 -11.79
N THR A 487 16.80 -38.44 -10.99
CA THR A 487 16.83 -39.85 -11.32
C THR A 487 15.52 -40.45 -10.86
N ILE A 488 14.69 -40.90 -11.82
CA ILE A 488 13.57 -41.78 -11.51
C ILE A 488 14.19 -43.15 -11.24
N SER A 489 14.26 -43.58 -9.97
CA SER A 489 14.50 -44.99 -9.68
C SER A 489 13.29 -45.75 -10.23
N THR A 490 13.44 -46.41 -11.36
CA THR A 490 12.52 -47.45 -11.76
C THR A 490 12.64 -48.52 -10.66
N GLY A 491 11.76 -48.41 -9.66
CA GLY A 491 11.59 -49.49 -8.70
C GLY A 491 11.31 -50.76 -9.47
N ASP A 492 11.91 -51.83 -9.01
CA ASP A 492 11.85 -53.19 -9.50
C ASP A 492 10.55 -53.47 -10.26
N SER A 493 10.69 -53.73 -11.55
CA SER A 493 9.57 -54.21 -12.36
C SER A 493 9.22 -55.63 -11.87
N GLY A 494 8.39 -55.71 -10.85
CA GLY A 494 7.76 -56.93 -10.44
C GLY A 494 7.09 -57.54 -11.67
N GLN A 495 7.57 -58.72 -12.09
CA GLN A 495 7.04 -59.48 -13.21
C GLN A 495 5.52 -59.62 -13.08
N TYR A 496 4.78 -58.82 -13.85
CA TYR A 496 3.38 -59.17 -14.14
C TYR A 496 3.36 -60.41 -14.99
N ARG A 497 3.15 -61.60 -14.35
CA ARG A 497 2.74 -62.78 -15.02
C ARG A 497 1.43 -62.55 -15.76
N SER A 498 1.46 -62.54 -17.08
CA SER A 498 0.29 -62.53 -17.93
C SER A 498 -0.55 -63.79 -17.67
N GLY A 499 -1.60 -63.66 -16.87
CA GLY A 499 -2.64 -64.69 -16.80
C GLY A 499 -3.37 -64.74 -18.14
N LYS A 500 -3.25 -65.83 -18.86
CA LYS A 500 -4.07 -66.13 -20.04
C LYS A 500 -5.52 -66.27 -19.59
N TYR A 501 -6.37 -65.31 -19.97
CA TYR A 501 -7.82 -65.52 -19.94
C TYR A 501 -8.24 -66.37 -21.13
N ASN A 502 -8.63 -67.61 -20.85
CA ASN A 502 -9.36 -68.44 -21.79
C ASN A 502 -10.80 -67.94 -21.90
N ALA A 503 -11.16 -67.43 -23.06
CA ALA A 503 -12.54 -67.25 -23.43
C ALA A 503 -13.17 -68.61 -23.65
N SER A 504 -14.11 -69.01 -22.80
CA SER A 504 -15.06 -70.12 -23.11
C SER A 504 -16.45 -69.48 -23.22
N ASN A 505 -16.99 -69.70 -24.42
CA ASN A 505 -18.40 -69.46 -24.76
C ASN A 505 -19.32 -70.11 -23.73
N ASN A 506 -20.40 -69.46 -23.39
CA ASN A 506 -21.71 -70.10 -23.37
C ASN A 506 -22.82 -69.10 -23.54
N VAL A 507 -23.60 -69.31 -24.57
CA VAL A 507 -24.92 -68.87 -24.92
C VAL A 507 -25.92 -69.34 -23.85
N ILE A 508 -26.74 -68.59 -23.30
CA ILE A 508 -28.23 -68.57 -23.38
C ILE A 508 -28.75 -67.25 -22.91
#